data_dac3eb03a0be35dc103930ec39be8c35
#
_entry.id   dac3eb03a0be35dc103930ec39be8c35
#
_cell.length_a   1.000
_cell.length_b   1.000
_cell.length_c   1.000
_cell.angle_alpha   90.00
_cell.angle_beta   90.00
_cell.angle_gamma   90.00
#
_symmetry.space_group_name_H-M   'P 1'
#
loop_
_entity.id
_entity.type
_entity.pdbx_description
1 polymer ?
#
loop_
_entity_poly.entity_id
_entity_poly.type
_entity_poly.pdbx_seq_one_letter_code
_entity_poly.pdbx_strand_id
1 'polypeptide(L)'
;MNQFLNFSLEGKVALVTGASYGIGFAIASAFAEQGATICFNDINQELVDKGMAAYAAKGIKAHGYVCDVTDEPAVQAMVATIAKEVGTIDILVNNAGIIRRVPMHEMDAADFRRVIDIDLNAPFIVAKAVLPAMMEKRAGKIINICSMMSELGRETVSAYAAAKGGLKMLTRNICSEYGEYNIQCNGIG
;
A
#
# COMPACT_ATOMS: atom_id res chain seq x y z
N MET A 1 21.38 -24.25 7.14
CA MET A 1 20.39 -23.37 6.52
C MET A 1 21.03 -22.71 5.32
N ASN A 2 20.42 -22.82 4.14
CA ASN A 2 21.04 -22.35 2.90
C ASN A 2 21.06 -20.79 2.92
N GLN A 3 22.23 -20.18 3.00
CA GLN A 3 22.42 -18.71 3.11
C GLN A 3 21.80 -17.90 1.95
N PHE A 4 21.41 -18.55 0.86
CA PHE A 4 20.89 -17.93 -0.35
C PHE A 4 19.36 -17.75 -0.37
N LEU A 5 18.62 -18.23 0.63
CA LEU A 5 17.14 -18.18 0.68
C LEU A 5 16.66 -17.66 2.05
N ASN A 6 17.22 -16.56 2.50
CA ASN A 6 16.71 -15.91 3.70
C ASN A 6 15.66 -14.88 3.31
N PHE A 7 14.37 -15.23 3.47
CA PHE A 7 13.23 -14.34 3.29
C PHE A 7 12.78 -13.67 4.60
N SER A 8 13.61 -13.73 5.66
CA SER A 8 13.28 -13.14 6.95
C SER A 8 13.04 -11.64 6.86
N LEU A 9 11.93 -11.22 7.44
CA LEU A 9 11.56 -9.82 7.66
C LEU A 9 11.65 -9.44 9.15
N GLU A 10 12.43 -10.18 9.91
CA GLU A 10 12.62 -9.95 11.34
C GLU A 10 13.15 -8.54 11.60
N GLY A 11 12.53 -7.82 12.53
CA GLY A 11 12.86 -6.42 12.84
C GLY A 11 12.41 -5.40 11.80
N LYS A 12 11.63 -5.79 10.77
CA LYS A 12 11.05 -4.88 9.78
C LYS A 12 9.64 -4.47 10.16
N VAL A 13 9.32 -3.20 9.97
CA VAL A 13 7.97 -2.65 10.09
C VAL A 13 7.38 -2.53 8.69
N ALA A 14 6.23 -3.18 8.46
CA ALA A 14 5.53 -3.15 7.19
C ALA A 14 4.17 -2.45 7.34
N LEU A 15 3.93 -1.40 6.56
CA LEU A 15 2.62 -0.77 6.41
C LEU A 15 1.95 -1.31 5.14
N VAL A 16 0.75 -1.88 5.29
CA VAL A 16 -0.06 -2.35 4.16
C VAL A 16 -1.39 -1.61 4.15
N THR A 17 -1.68 -0.83 3.10
CA THR A 17 -2.91 -0.05 3.03
C THR A 17 -4.10 -0.90 2.59
N GLY A 18 -5.30 -0.65 3.19
CA GLY A 18 -6.52 -1.39 2.88
C GLY A 18 -6.40 -2.88 3.18
N ALA A 19 -5.82 -3.24 4.34
CA ALA A 19 -5.44 -4.62 4.63
C ALA A 19 -6.27 -5.29 5.73
N SER A 20 -7.48 -4.83 5.96
CA SER A 20 -8.42 -5.49 6.87
C SER A 20 -8.94 -6.84 6.34
N TYR A 21 -8.88 -7.05 5.02
CA TYR A 21 -9.31 -8.27 4.33
C TYR A 21 -8.65 -8.41 2.94
N GLY A 22 -8.96 -9.50 2.23
CA GLY A 22 -8.56 -9.68 0.83
C GLY A 22 -7.06 -9.79 0.60
N ILE A 23 -6.58 -9.20 -0.50
CA ILE A 23 -5.18 -9.30 -0.94
C ILE A 23 -4.23 -8.64 0.09
N GLY A 24 -4.58 -7.44 0.57
CA GLY A 24 -3.77 -6.74 1.58
C GLY A 24 -3.59 -7.55 2.86
N PHE A 25 -4.67 -8.15 3.37
CA PHE A 25 -4.61 -9.05 4.52
C PHE A 25 -3.73 -10.27 4.28
N ALA A 26 -3.79 -10.87 3.09
CA ALA A 26 -2.96 -12.02 2.74
C ALA A 26 -1.48 -11.65 2.68
N ILE A 27 -1.15 -10.50 2.05
CA ILE A 27 0.24 -9.97 1.99
C ILE A 27 0.77 -9.70 3.40
N ALA A 28 0.01 -8.98 4.22
CA ALA A 28 0.42 -8.65 5.58
C ALA A 28 0.58 -9.91 6.45
N SER A 29 -0.31 -10.90 6.30
CA SER A 29 -0.17 -12.20 6.99
C SER A 29 1.11 -12.92 6.59
N ALA A 30 1.43 -12.98 5.30
CA ALA A 30 2.67 -13.59 4.83
C ALA A 30 3.92 -12.86 5.33
N PHE A 31 3.89 -11.53 5.42
CA PHE A 31 4.98 -10.75 6.01
C PHE A 31 5.15 -11.03 7.51
N ALA A 32 4.04 -11.15 8.25
CA ALA A 32 4.08 -11.52 9.65
C ALA A 32 4.69 -12.92 9.87
N GLU A 33 4.37 -13.89 9.03
CA GLU A 33 4.96 -15.25 9.05
C GLU A 33 6.47 -15.23 8.81
N GLN A 34 6.99 -14.18 8.14
CA GLN A 34 8.42 -13.98 7.94
C GLN A 34 9.06 -13.09 9.03
N GLY A 35 8.32 -12.70 10.06
CA GLY A 35 8.82 -11.96 11.22
C GLY A 35 8.64 -10.45 11.18
N ALA A 36 7.94 -9.89 10.18
CA ALA A 36 7.65 -8.45 10.14
C ALA A 36 6.62 -8.04 11.21
N THR A 37 6.80 -6.86 11.78
CA THR A 37 5.76 -6.17 12.54
C THR A 37 4.78 -5.52 11.57
N ILE A 38 3.49 -5.86 11.69
CA ILE A 38 2.45 -5.42 10.76
C ILE A 38 1.73 -4.19 11.28
N CYS A 39 1.74 -3.14 10.47
CA CYS A 39 0.83 -2.01 10.54
C CYS A 39 -0.11 -2.06 9.32
N PHE A 40 -1.39 -1.80 9.53
CA PHE A 40 -2.35 -1.72 8.43
C PHE A 40 -3.35 -0.61 8.69
N ASN A 41 -3.96 -0.08 7.64
CA ASN A 41 -5.09 0.83 7.77
C ASN A 41 -6.30 0.36 6.98
N ASP A 42 -7.42 0.92 7.34
CA ASP A 42 -8.64 0.91 6.53
C ASP A 42 -9.42 2.20 6.75
N ILE A 43 -10.47 2.42 5.94
CA ILE A 43 -11.17 3.71 5.89
C ILE A 43 -12.04 4.00 7.10
N ASN A 44 -12.44 2.99 7.88
CA ASN A 44 -13.29 3.16 9.05
C ASN A 44 -12.97 2.16 10.16
N GLN A 45 -13.48 2.44 11.35
CA GLN A 45 -13.22 1.64 12.55
C GLN A 45 -13.75 0.21 12.43
N GLU A 46 -14.91 0.00 11.83
CA GLU A 46 -15.52 -1.33 11.67
C GLU A 46 -14.59 -2.28 10.87
N LEU A 47 -14.03 -1.78 9.77
CA LEU A 47 -13.08 -2.55 8.96
C LEU A 47 -11.77 -2.80 9.72
N VAL A 48 -11.27 -1.81 10.44
CA VAL A 48 -10.06 -1.99 11.26
C VAL A 48 -10.29 -3.05 12.34
N ASP A 49 -11.41 -2.99 13.07
CA ASP A 49 -11.74 -3.97 14.11
C ASP A 49 -11.88 -5.39 13.53
N LYS A 50 -12.51 -5.51 12.36
CA LYS A 50 -12.62 -6.78 11.63
C LYS A 50 -11.24 -7.30 11.24
N GLY A 51 -10.36 -6.46 10.75
CA GLY A 51 -8.98 -6.81 10.42
C GLY A 51 -8.21 -7.27 11.66
N MET A 52 -8.28 -6.49 12.75
CA MET A 52 -7.63 -6.84 14.03
C MET A 52 -8.06 -8.23 14.53
N ALA A 53 -9.36 -8.52 14.50
CA ALA A 53 -9.89 -9.83 14.88
C ALA A 53 -9.36 -10.94 13.96
N ALA A 54 -9.28 -10.69 12.64
CA ALA A 54 -8.79 -11.66 11.68
C ALA A 54 -7.28 -11.96 11.85
N TYR A 55 -6.46 -10.94 12.11
CA TYR A 55 -5.04 -11.13 12.43
C TYR A 55 -4.86 -11.89 13.75
N ALA A 56 -5.61 -11.51 14.80
CA ALA A 56 -5.57 -12.21 16.09
C ALA A 56 -5.95 -13.68 15.97
N ALA A 57 -6.94 -14.03 15.16
CA ALA A 57 -7.34 -15.43 14.89
C ALA A 57 -6.23 -16.26 14.24
N LYS A 58 -5.27 -15.60 13.55
CA LYS A 58 -4.05 -16.23 13.00
C LYS A 58 -2.85 -16.18 13.97
N GLY A 59 -3.03 -15.66 15.18
CA GLY A 59 -1.92 -15.46 16.13
C GLY A 59 -0.97 -14.32 15.73
N ILE A 60 -1.38 -13.45 14.79
CA ILE A 60 -0.58 -12.32 14.32
C ILE A 60 -0.91 -11.10 15.18
N LYS A 61 0.12 -10.48 15.77
CA LYS A 61 0.00 -9.19 16.45
C LYS A 61 0.17 -8.08 15.43
N ALA A 62 -0.92 -7.43 15.05
CA ALA A 62 -0.93 -6.31 14.11
C ALA A 62 -1.33 -5.00 14.80
N HIS A 63 -1.02 -3.88 14.16
CA HIS A 63 -1.42 -2.52 14.56
C HIS A 63 -2.33 -1.95 13.48
N GLY A 64 -3.60 -1.70 13.85
CA GLY A 64 -4.63 -1.19 12.93
C GLY A 64 -4.86 0.32 13.12
N TYR A 65 -5.02 1.04 12.02
CA TYR A 65 -5.23 2.49 11.99
C TYR A 65 -6.42 2.84 11.11
N VAL A 66 -7.29 3.74 11.58
CA VAL A 66 -8.34 4.32 10.73
C VAL A 66 -7.73 5.49 9.98
N CYS A 67 -7.72 5.41 8.64
CA CYS A 67 -7.18 6.47 7.80
C CYS A 67 -7.76 6.37 6.38
N ASP A 68 -8.31 7.49 5.88
CA ASP A 68 -8.56 7.64 4.45
C ASP A 68 -7.22 7.98 3.78
N VAL A 69 -6.74 7.09 2.93
CA VAL A 69 -5.45 7.25 2.24
C VAL A 69 -5.44 8.39 1.21
N THR A 70 -6.59 8.97 0.89
CA THR A 70 -6.71 10.16 0.03
C THR A 70 -6.56 11.47 0.80
N ASP A 71 -6.63 11.42 2.13
CA ASP A 71 -6.45 12.57 3.02
C ASP A 71 -4.98 12.68 3.45
N GLU A 72 -4.24 13.58 2.80
CA GLU A 72 -2.80 13.75 3.06
C GLU A 72 -2.47 14.10 4.51
N PRO A 73 -3.14 15.03 5.20
CA PRO A 73 -2.96 15.27 6.64
C PRO A 73 -3.19 14.03 7.50
N ALA A 74 -4.23 13.24 7.23
CA ALA A 74 -4.52 12.01 7.96
C ALA A 74 -3.43 10.96 7.75
N VAL A 75 -2.94 10.81 6.53
CA VAL A 75 -1.83 9.90 6.22
C VAL A 75 -0.54 10.31 6.93
N GLN A 76 -0.20 11.61 6.94
CA GLN A 76 0.96 12.12 7.67
C GLN A 76 0.86 11.83 9.17
N ALA A 77 -0.30 12.07 9.77
CA ALA A 77 -0.57 11.78 11.19
C ALA A 77 -0.44 10.27 11.48
N MET A 78 -1.00 9.40 10.63
CA MET A 78 -0.89 7.95 10.77
C MET A 78 0.58 7.50 10.70
N VAL A 79 1.34 7.96 9.71
CA VAL A 79 2.77 7.59 9.56
C VAL A 79 3.59 8.06 10.76
N ALA A 80 3.35 9.28 11.26
CA ALA A 80 4.00 9.79 12.47
C ALA A 80 3.65 8.97 13.72
N THR A 81 2.40 8.54 13.85
CA THR A 81 1.94 7.66 14.96
C THR A 81 2.64 6.30 14.89
N ILE A 82 2.69 5.68 13.71
CA ILE A 82 3.41 4.41 13.50
C ILE A 82 4.89 4.56 13.88
N ALA A 83 5.55 5.62 13.41
CA ALA A 83 6.96 5.85 13.70
C ALA A 83 7.23 5.99 15.20
N LYS A 84 6.33 6.59 15.95
CA LYS A 84 6.42 6.78 17.40
C LYS A 84 6.13 5.51 18.20
N GLU A 85 5.10 4.75 17.81
CA GLU A 85 4.56 3.65 18.61
C GLU A 85 5.19 2.28 18.25
N VAL A 86 5.55 2.12 16.98
CA VAL A 86 6.00 0.82 16.44
C VAL A 86 7.44 0.91 15.94
N GLY A 87 7.74 1.94 15.15
CA GLY A 87 9.05 2.17 14.55
C GLY A 87 8.98 2.68 13.12
N THR A 88 10.14 2.98 12.54
CA THR A 88 10.25 3.47 11.16
C THR A 88 9.74 2.41 10.18
N ILE A 89 8.87 2.81 9.27
CA ILE A 89 8.33 1.94 8.23
C ILE A 89 9.46 1.56 7.26
N ASP A 90 9.76 0.27 7.18
CA ASP A 90 10.76 -0.31 6.27
C ASP A 90 10.14 -0.72 4.94
N ILE A 91 8.87 -1.15 4.97
CA ILE A 91 8.15 -1.70 3.83
C ILE A 91 6.78 -1.02 3.75
N LEU A 92 6.49 -0.43 2.61
CA LEU A 92 5.17 0.07 2.26
C LEU A 92 4.55 -0.80 1.17
N VAL A 93 3.32 -1.26 1.38
CA VAL A 93 2.50 -1.86 0.32
C VAL A 93 1.29 -0.98 0.08
N ASN A 94 1.25 -0.30 -1.05
CA ASN A 94 0.08 0.42 -1.54
C ASN A 94 -0.89 -0.58 -2.18
N ASN A 95 -1.82 -1.08 -1.36
CA ASN A 95 -2.81 -2.08 -1.76
C ASN A 95 -4.23 -1.51 -1.80
N ALA A 96 -4.55 -0.49 -1.02
CA ALA A 96 -5.88 0.14 -1.06
C ALA A 96 -6.27 0.50 -2.49
N GLY A 97 -7.46 0.13 -2.90
CA GLY A 97 -7.92 0.38 -4.26
C GLY A 97 -9.39 -0.02 -4.45
N ILE A 98 -10.01 0.55 -5.46
CA ILE A 98 -11.39 0.26 -5.86
C ILE A 98 -11.49 0.05 -7.37
N ILE A 99 -12.51 -0.65 -7.78
CA ILE A 99 -12.86 -0.79 -9.20
C ILE A 99 -14.32 -0.42 -9.42
N ARG A 100 -14.58 0.42 -10.43
CA ARG A 100 -15.92 0.71 -10.95
C ARG A 100 -16.03 0.15 -12.36
N ARG A 101 -17.00 -0.71 -12.57
CA ARG A 101 -17.25 -1.34 -13.87
C ARG A 101 -18.47 -0.69 -14.53
N VAL A 102 -18.20 0.33 -15.34
CA VAL A 102 -19.21 1.12 -16.06
C VAL A 102 -18.70 1.41 -17.47
N PRO A 103 -19.50 1.29 -18.53
CA PRO A 103 -19.14 1.74 -19.87
C PRO A 103 -18.66 3.22 -19.83
N MET A 104 -17.63 3.54 -20.58
CA MET A 104 -16.98 4.86 -20.48
C MET A 104 -17.96 6.02 -20.73
N HIS A 105 -18.89 5.87 -21.67
CA HIS A 105 -19.87 6.90 -22.02
C HIS A 105 -20.98 7.08 -20.98
N GLU A 106 -21.12 6.14 -20.03
CA GLU A 106 -22.10 6.17 -18.94
C GLU A 106 -21.44 6.49 -17.58
N MET A 107 -20.12 6.51 -17.51
CA MET A 107 -19.39 6.72 -16.26
C MET A 107 -19.45 8.17 -15.82
N ASP A 108 -19.92 8.43 -14.61
CA ASP A 108 -19.86 9.76 -14.01
C ASP A 108 -18.42 10.22 -13.80
N ALA A 109 -18.13 11.48 -14.10
CA ALA A 109 -16.82 12.07 -13.88
C ALA A 109 -16.40 12.04 -12.39
N ALA A 110 -17.36 12.06 -11.48
CA ALA A 110 -17.10 11.92 -10.05
C ALA A 110 -16.60 10.51 -9.70
N ASP A 111 -17.20 9.47 -10.25
CA ASP A 111 -16.76 8.09 -10.09
C ASP A 111 -15.37 7.87 -10.70
N PHE A 112 -15.11 8.45 -11.88
CA PHE A 112 -13.78 8.42 -12.49
C PHE A 112 -12.72 9.05 -11.56
N ARG A 113 -12.97 10.28 -11.07
CA ARG A 113 -12.06 10.96 -10.14
C ARG A 113 -11.82 10.16 -8.88
N ARG A 114 -12.88 9.59 -8.28
CA ARG A 114 -12.74 8.77 -7.07
C ARG A 114 -11.82 7.57 -7.26
N VAL A 115 -11.90 6.90 -8.41
CA VAL A 115 -10.98 5.78 -8.72
C VAL A 115 -9.55 6.29 -8.87
N ILE A 116 -9.34 7.41 -9.58
CA ILE A 116 -8.01 8.04 -9.69
C ILE A 116 -7.46 8.43 -8.31
N ASP A 117 -8.28 9.02 -7.46
CA ASP A 117 -7.85 9.46 -6.13
C ASP A 117 -7.38 8.27 -5.27
N ILE A 118 -8.13 7.18 -5.25
CA ILE A 118 -7.81 6.03 -4.40
C ILE A 118 -6.69 5.17 -5.02
N ASP A 119 -6.73 4.91 -6.33
CA ASP A 119 -5.85 3.92 -6.96
C ASP A 119 -4.53 4.52 -7.52
N LEU A 120 -4.41 5.85 -7.56
CA LEU A 120 -3.22 6.55 -8.05
C LEU A 120 -2.73 7.65 -7.10
N ASN A 121 -3.60 8.61 -6.72
CA ASN A 121 -3.19 9.73 -5.87
C ASN A 121 -2.85 9.26 -4.46
N ALA A 122 -3.63 8.35 -3.87
CA ALA A 122 -3.35 7.82 -2.54
C ALA A 122 -2.01 7.07 -2.45
N PRO A 123 -1.63 6.17 -3.37
CA PRO A 123 -0.27 5.61 -3.43
C PRO A 123 0.84 6.66 -3.43
N PHE A 124 0.67 7.77 -4.15
CA PHE A 124 1.60 8.89 -4.12
C PHE A 124 1.65 9.55 -2.74
N ILE A 125 0.49 9.84 -2.13
CA ILE A 125 0.40 10.49 -0.82
C ILE A 125 1.09 9.63 0.26
N VAL A 126 0.80 8.33 0.30
CA VAL A 126 1.37 7.43 1.31
C VAL A 126 2.88 7.24 1.07
N ALA A 127 3.32 7.08 -0.19
CA ALA A 127 4.74 7.01 -0.51
C ALA A 127 5.47 8.29 -0.09
N LYS A 128 4.93 9.47 -0.41
CA LYS A 128 5.47 10.78 0.00
C LYS A 128 5.65 10.88 1.52
N ALA A 129 4.74 10.31 2.31
CA ALA A 129 4.80 10.37 3.76
C ALA A 129 5.89 9.47 4.36
N VAL A 130 6.19 8.33 3.76
CA VAL A 130 7.21 7.39 4.28
C VAL A 130 8.62 7.66 3.74
N LEU A 131 8.74 8.25 2.56
CA LEU A 131 10.03 8.48 1.87
C LEU A 131 11.06 9.25 2.70
N PRO A 132 10.75 10.33 3.44
CA PRO A 132 11.76 11.06 4.20
C PRO A 132 12.52 10.17 5.20
N ALA A 133 11.82 9.33 5.96
CA ALA A 133 12.43 8.42 6.92
C ALA A 133 13.22 7.28 6.23
N MET A 134 12.74 6.78 5.09
CA MET A 134 13.47 5.80 4.27
C MET A 134 14.75 6.40 3.69
N MET A 135 14.73 7.67 3.25
CA MET A 135 15.90 8.38 2.75
C MET A 135 16.95 8.57 3.84
N GLU A 136 16.55 9.02 5.04
CA GLU A 136 17.43 9.18 6.20
C GLU A 136 18.10 7.84 6.57
N LYS A 137 17.30 6.76 6.59
CA LYS A 137 17.78 5.40 6.89
C LYS A 137 18.62 4.79 5.74
N ARG A 138 18.56 5.38 4.54
CA ARG A 138 19.13 4.84 3.29
C ARG A 138 18.70 3.39 3.03
N ALA A 139 17.44 3.10 3.30
CA ALA A 139 16.84 1.78 3.10
C ALA A 139 15.31 1.88 3.08
N GLY A 140 14.67 1.27 2.12
CA GLY A 140 13.20 1.20 2.01
C GLY A 140 12.73 0.29 0.90
N LYS A 141 11.53 -0.27 1.06
CA LYS A 141 10.86 -1.06 0.03
C LYS A 141 9.44 -0.52 -0.16
N ILE A 142 9.10 -0.18 -1.38
CA ILE A 142 7.75 0.24 -1.76
C ILE A 142 7.23 -0.77 -2.78
N ILE A 143 6.04 -1.30 -2.52
CA ILE A 143 5.35 -2.23 -3.39
C ILE A 143 4.00 -1.63 -3.75
N ASN A 144 3.76 -1.40 -5.03
CA ASN A 144 2.48 -0.90 -5.54
C ASN A 144 1.71 -2.06 -6.15
N ILE A 145 0.48 -2.29 -5.68
CA ILE A 145 -0.41 -3.29 -6.30
C ILE A 145 -0.99 -2.68 -7.58
N CYS A 146 -0.30 -2.99 -8.67
CA CYS A 146 -0.68 -2.66 -10.03
C CYS A 146 -1.79 -3.60 -10.54
N SER A 147 -1.83 -3.85 -11.82
CA SER A 147 -2.81 -4.75 -12.46
C SER A 147 -2.33 -5.11 -13.86
N MET A 148 -2.84 -6.18 -14.42
CA MET A 148 -2.79 -6.42 -15.87
C MET A 148 -3.34 -5.21 -16.66
N MET A 149 -4.27 -4.45 -16.06
CA MET A 149 -4.80 -3.20 -16.64
C MET A 149 -3.79 -2.04 -16.64
N SER A 150 -2.62 -2.21 -16.08
CA SER A 150 -1.51 -1.27 -16.26
C SER A 150 -0.88 -1.35 -17.66
N GLU A 151 -1.15 -2.42 -18.40
CA GLU A 151 -0.63 -2.70 -19.74
C GLU A 151 -1.76 -2.90 -20.78
N LEU A 152 -2.88 -3.48 -20.34
CA LEU A 152 -3.95 -3.91 -21.22
C LEU A 152 -5.20 -3.05 -21.04
N GLY A 153 -5.97 -2.89 -22.13
CA GLY A 153 -7.32 -2.33 -22.08
C GLY A 153 -8.37 -3.41 -21.89
N ARG A 154 -9.44 -3.08 -21.18
CA ARG A 154 -10.63 -3.91 -21.02
C ARG A 154 -11.89 -3.05 -20.99
N GLU A 155 -13.00 -3.59 -21.41
CA GLU A 155 -14.30 -2.95 -21.32
C GLU A 155 -14.66 -2.58 -19.89
N THR A 156 -15.37 -1.49 -19.71
CA THR A 156 -15.98 -1.02 -18.45
C THR A 156 -15.04 -0.62 -17.31
N VAL A 157 -13.72 -0.60 -17.51
CA VAL A 157 -12.73 -0.32 -16.46
C VAL A 157 -11.82 0.87 -16.78
N SER A 158 -12.31 1.85 -17.55
CA SER A 158 -11.52 2.98 -18.04
C SER A 158 -10.80 3.76 -16.93
N ALA A 159 -11.48 4.10 -15.85
CA ALA A 159 -10.88 4.80 -14.70
C ALA A 159 -9.81 3.94 -14.01
N TYR A 160 -10.12 2.67 -13.77
CA TYR A 160 -9.19 1.74 -13.14
C TYR A 160 -7.92 1.50 -13.99
N ALA A 161 -8.09 1.29 -15.30
CA ALA A 161 -6.97 1.12 -16.20
C ALA A 161 -6.10 2.39 -16.26
N ALA A 162 -6.70 3.58 -16.32
CA ALA A 162 -5.99 4.85 -16.26
C ALA A 162 -5.19 5.00 -14.96
N ALA A 163 -5.82 4.71 -13.81
CA ALA A 163 -5.16 4.76 -12.51
C ALA A 163 -3.99 3.76 -12.42
N LYS A 164 -4.20 2.49 -12.81
CA LYS A 164 -3.16 1.45 -12.73
C LYS A 164 -2.04 1.66 -13.75
N GLY A 165 -2.34 2.22 -14.93
CA GLY A 165 -1.31 2.70 -15.87
C GLY A 165 -0.46 3.84 -15.28
N GLY A 166 -1.11 4.82 -14.65
CA GLY A 166 -0.43 5.88 -13.91
C GLY A 166 0.42 5.35 -12.76
N LEU A 167 -0.11 4.40 -11.96
CA LEU A 167 0.59 3.79 -10.85
C LEU A 167 1.85 3.04 -11.28
N LYS A 168 1.81 2.36 -12.43
CA LYS A 168 2.99 1.75 -13.05
C LYS A 168 4.08 2.79 -13.34
N MET A 169 3.71 3.95 -13.89
CA MET A 169 4.68 5.02 -14.18
C MET A 169 5.17 5.69 -12.90
N LEU A 170 4.30 5.90 -11.91
CA LEU A 170 4.70 6.39 -10.58
C LEU A 170 5.72 5.44 -9.93
N THR A 171 5.52 4.13 -10.02
CA THR A 171 6.46 3.12 -9.51
C THR A 171 7.86 3.30 -10.11
N ARG A 172 7.95 3.47 -11.44
CA ARG A 172 9.21 3.70 -12.15
C ARG A 172 9.87 5.01 -11.72
N ASN A 173 9.06 6.06 -11.55
CA ASN A 173 9.57 7.37 -11.16
C ASN A 173 10.15 7.36 -9.76
N ILE A 174 9.46 6.76 -8.79
CA ILE A 174 9.97 6.56 -7.42
C ILE A 174 11.29 5.79 -7.46
N CYS A 175 11.40 4.73 -8.26
CA CYS A 175 12.63 3.97 -8.40
C CYS A 175 13.78 4.84 -8.94
N SER A 176 13.51 5.69 -9.94
CA SER A 176 14.51 6.58 -10.56
C SER A 176 14.96 7.68 -9.61
N GLU A 177 14.04 8.29 -8.85
CA GLU A 177 14.36 9.42 -7.97
C GLU A 177 15.04 8.98 -6.67
N TYR A 178 14.65 7.83 -6.12
CA TYR A 178 15.06 7.42 -4.77
C TYR A 178 15.99 6.20 -4.74
N GLY A 179 16.37 5.68 -5.90
CA GLY A 179 17.30 4.54 -6.00
C GLY A 179 18.66 4.80 -5.34
N GLU A 180 19.17 6.03 -5.41
CA GLU A 180 20.42 6.44 -4.77
C GLU A 180 20.39 6.35 -3.22
N TYR A 181 19.20 6.38 -2.62
CA TYR A 181 18.98 6.18 -1.19
C TYR A 181 18.76 4.70 -0.82
N ASN A 182 19.06 3.77 -1.73
CA ASN A 182 18.80 2.33 -1.53
C ASN A 182 17.31 2.03 -1.25
N ILE A 183 16.43 2.77 -1.90
CA ILE A 183 14.98 2.55 -1.86
C ILE A 183 14.58 1.86 -3.16
N GLN A 184 13.95 0.70 -3.06
CA GLN A 184 13.42 -0.03 -4.21
C GLN A 184 11.90 0.13 -4.25
N CYS A 185 11.38 0.44 -5.44
CA CYS A 185 9.96 0.52 -5.70
C CYS A 185 9.58 -0.44 -6.83
N ASN A 186 8.65 -1.36 -6.57
CA ASN A 186 8.22 -2.36 -7.53
C ASN A 186 6.70 -2.41 -7.63
N GLY A 187 6.20 -2.72 -8.83
CA GLY A 187 4.78 -2.97 -9.09
C GLY A 187 4.51 -4.45 -9.27
N ILE A 188 3.41 -4.93 -8.70
CA ILE A 188 2.90 -6.29 -8.86
C ILE A 188 1.53 -6.22 -9.53
N GLY A 189 1.31 -6.97 -10.61
CA GLY A 189 0.06 -6.98 -11.35
C GLY A 189 -0.19 -8.23 -12.16
#